data_60f9647123f2b53c107668cf8f61f6f3
#
_entry.id   60f9647123f2b53c107668cf8f61f6f3
#
_cell.length_a   1.000
_cell.length_b   1.000
_cell.length_c   1.000
_cell.angle_alpha   90.00
_cell.angle_beta   90.00
_cell.angle_gamma   90.00
#
_symmetry.space_group_name_H-M   'P 1'
#
loop_
_entity.id
_entity.type
_entity.pdbx_description
1 polymer ?
#
loop_
_entity_poly.entity_id
_entity_poly.type
_entity_poly.pdbx_seq_one_letter_code
_entity_poly.pdbx_strand_id
1 'polypeptide(L)'
;AHRDLHSFPTRRSSDLDTANKVGTYSLAVLAKENGIPFYIAAPTSTIDLDLATGDDIDIEERPSQEVTHFQGTPTAPEGVLAVNPAFDVTPHRYISGIVSEGGVSRSPYLESLKLAVGSGASGV
;
A
#
# COMPACT_ATOMS: atom_id res chain seq x y z
N ALA A 1 -3.67 -22.75 2.07
CA ALA A 1 -2.44 -22.01 2.27
C ALA A 1 -2.74 -20.80 3.16
N HIS A 2 -2.22 -20.84 4.37
CA HIS A 2 -2.21 -19.66 5.22
C HIS A 2 -1.31 -18.63 4.57
N ARG A 3 -1.88 -17.73 3.80
CA ARG A 3 -1.22 -16.48 3.54
C ARG A 3 -1.22 -15.72 4.84
N ASP A 4 -0.04 -15.54 5.37
CA ASP A 4 0.17 -14.72 6.54
C ASP A 4 -0.38 -13.33 6.23
N LEU A 5 -1.51 -12.98 6.82
CA LEU A 5 -2.18 -11.71 6.61
C LEU A 5 -1.34 -10.50 7.06
N HIS A 6 -0.20 -10.77 7.67
CA HIS A 6 0.71 -9.77 8.21
C HIS A 6 1.90 -9.45 7.31
N SER A 7 2.09 -10.18 6.20
CA SER A 7 3.24 -10.00 5.31
C SER A 7 2.83 -9.68 3.88
N PHE A 8 1.89 -8.77 3.71
CA PHE A 8 1.57 -8.31 2.37
C PHE A 8 2.66 -7.36 1.88
N PRO A 9 3.31 -7.70 0.76
CA PRO A 9 4.22 -6.76 0.16
C PRO A 9 3.44 -5.51 -0.23
N THR A 10 3.79 -4.40 0.34
CA THR A 10 3.37 -3.11 -0.15
C THR A 10 3.93 -2.99 -1.56
N ARG A 11 3.09 -3.16 -2.58
CA ARG A 11 3.52 -3.00 -3.96
C ARG A 11 3.58 -1.53 -4.30
N ARG A 12 4.61 -1.15 -5.01
CA ARG A 12 4.85 0.23 -5.42
C ARG A 12 5.21 0.27 -6.88
N SER A 13 4.61 1.20 -7.57
CA SER A 13 4.93 1.50 -8.95
C SER A 13 6.15 2.43 -9.06
N SER A 14 6.68 2.59 -10.26
CA SER A 14 7.85 3.45 -10.52
C SER A 14 7.59 4.92 -10.22
N ASP A 15 6.33 5.38 -10.27
CA ASP A 15 5.91 6.72 -9.88
C ASP A 15 5.51 6.82 -8.40
N LEU A 16 5.55 5.67 -7.68
CA LEU A 16 5.38 5.48 -6.24
C LEU A 16 3.98 5.52 -5.68
N ASP A 17 3.01 5.27 -6.48
CA ASP A 17 1.73 4.89 -5.93
C ASP A 17 1.91 3.62 -5.09
N THR A 18 1.36 3.62 -3.91
CA THR A 18 1.59 2.56 -2.93
C THR A 18 0.29 1.84 -2.63
N ALA A 19 0.28 0.52 -2.84
CA ALA A 19 -0.81 -0.34 -2.37
C ALA A 19 -0.50 -0.84 -0.96
N ASN A 20 -1.39 -0.58 -0.04
CA ASN A 20 -1.28 -1.01 1.34
C ASN A 20 -2.66 -1.33 1.90
N LYS A 21 -2.74 -1.80 3.11
CA LYS A 21 -4.00 -2.13 3.79
C LYS A 21 -5.05 -1.04 3.56
N VAL A 22 -6.26 -1.45 3.25
CA VAL A 22 -7.39 -0.53 3.07
C VAL A 22 -7.53 0.41 4.27
N GLY A 23 -7.72 1.71 4.01
CA GLY A 23 -7.68 2.78 5.00
C GLY A 23 -6.43 3.64 4.92
N THR A 24 -5.38 3.18 4.26
CA THR A 24 -4.13 3.94 4.08
C THR A 24 -4.37 5.21 3.27
N TYR A 25 -5.12 5.12 2.18
CA TYR A 25 -5.44 6.29 1.35
C TYR A 25 -6.19 7.36 2.12
N SER A 26 -7.22 6.99 2.86
CA SER A 26 -8.00 7.92 3.68
C SER A 26 -7.10 8.64 4.69
N LEU A 27 -6.22 7.90 5.35
CA LEU A 27 -5.28 8.46 6.32
C LEU A 27 -4.30 9.43 5.67
N ALA A 28 -3.78 9.07 4.49
CA ALA A 28 -2.86 9.93 3.74
C ALA A 28 -3.53 11.25 3.33
N VAL A 29 -4.77 11.21 2.87
CA VAL A 29 -5.55 12.41 2.51
C VAL A 29 -5.77 13.30 3.72
N LEU A 30 -6.17 12.72 4.85
CA LEU A 30 -6.36 13.48 6.10
C LEU A 30 -5.06 14.11 6.59
N ALA A 31 -3.97 13.41 6.50
CA ALA A 31 -2.64 13.92 6.86
C ALA A 31 -2.28 15.14 6.00
N LYS A 32 -2.47 15.04 4.69
CA LYS A 32 -2.19 16.15 3.78
C LYS A 32 -3.06 17.37 4.07
N GLU A 33 -4.34 17.18 4.27
CA GLU A 33 -5.28 18.27 4.56
C GLU A 33 -4.90 18.99 5.86
N ASN A 34 -4.36 18.27 6.83
CA ASN A 34 -3.96 18.82 8.12
C ASN A 34 -2.47 19.22 8.18
N GLY A 35 -1.75 19.19 7.07
CA GLY A 35 -0.33 19.57 7.02
C GLY A 35 0.60 18.62 7.77
N ILE A 36 0.22 17.37 7.93
CA ILE A 36 0.99 16.36 8.64
C ILE A 36 1.78 15.53 7.61
N PRO A 37 3.11 15.38 7.75
CA PRO A 37 3.88 14.49 6.89
C PRO A 37 3.42 13.04 7.01
N PHE A 38 3.36 12.33 5.89
CA PHE A 38 2.92 10.95 5.82
C PHE A 38 4.02 10.10 5.18
N TYR A 39 4.53 9.14 5.93
CA TYR A 39 5.62 8.26 5.50
C TYR A 39 5.14 6.83 5.35
N ILE A 40 5.64 6.15 4.33
CA ILE A 40 5.45 4.72 4.14
C ILE A 40 6.72 4.01 4.60
N ALA A 41 6.58 3.05 5.49
CA ALA A 41 7.69 2.20 5.92
C ALA A 41 7.52 0.80 5.33
N ALA A 42 8.49 0.35 4.57
CA ALA A 42 8.43 -0.97 3.95
C ALA A 42 9.81 -1.43 3.46
N PRO A 43 10.07 -2.75 3.45
CA PRO A 43 11.32 -3.29 2.95
C PRO A 43 11.47 -3.09 1.43
N THR A 44 12.70 -2.99 0.96
CA THR A 44 12.99 -2.82 -0.47
C THR A 44 12.47 -3.97 -1.32
N SER A 45 12.32 -5.16 -0.75
CA SER A 45 11.74 -6.31 -1.44
C SER A 45 10.30 -6.09 -1.93
N THR A 46 9.60 -5.11 -1.39
CA THR A 46 8.22 -4.77 -1.79
C THR A 46 8.15 -3.71 -2.88
N ILE A 47 9.29 -3.17 -3.29
CA ILE A 47 9.37 -2.13 -4.30
C ILE A 47 9.48 -2.80 -5.68
N ASP A 48 8.53 -2.51 -6.56
CA ASP A 48 8.53 -2.97 -7.94
C ASP A 48 8.75 -1.77 -8.86
N LEU A 49 9.97 -1.65 -9.35
CA LEU A 49 10.38 -0.55 -10.22
C LEU A 49 9.87 -0.73 -11.66
N ASP A 50 9.36 -1.91 -12.02
CA ASP A 50 8.87 -2.22 -13.35
C ASP A 50 7.39 -1.84 -13.54
N LEU A 51 6.65 -1.61 -12.45
CA LEU A 51 5.27 -1.14 -12.52
C LEU A 51 5.25 0.36 -12.85
N ALA A 52 4.54 0.71 -13.93
CA ALA A 52 4.49 2.09 -14.41
C ALA A 52 3.62 2.99 -13.52
N THR A 53 2.45 2.49 -13.09
CA THR A 53 1.50 3.25 -12.27
C THR A 53 0.84 2.37 -11.20
N GLY A 54 0.18 3.00 -10.23
CA GLY A 54 -0.61 2.31 -9.22
C GLY A 54 -1.78 1.52 -9.78
N ASP A 55 -2.28 1.91 -10.96
CA ASP A 55 -3.36 1.20 -11.65
C ASP A 55 -2.94 -0.19 -12.13
N ASP A 56 -1.64 -0.41 -12.30
CA ASP A 56 -1.09 -1.72 -12.69
C ASP A 56 -0.92 -2.68 -11.51
N ILE A 57 -1.22 -2.24 -10.30
CA ILE A 57 -1.15 -3.07 -9.10
C ILE A 57 -2.43 -3.89 -8.98
N ASP A 58 -2.30 -5.22 -8.99
CA ASP A 58 -3.42 -6.11 -8.73
C ASP A 58 -3.85 -6.05 -7.27
N ILE A 59 -5.10 -5.65 -7.04
CA ILE A 59 -5.70 -5.61 -5.72
C ILE A 59 -6.58 -6.84 -5.50
N GLU A 60 -6.27 -7.62 -4.46
CA GLU A 60 -7.08 -8.77 -4.08
C GLU A 60 -8.45 -8.31 -3.57
N GLU A 61 -9.51 -8.87 -4.14
CA GLU A 61 -10.87 -8.69 -3.64
C GLU A 61 -11.17 -9.82 -2.65
N ARG A 62 -11.51 -9.45 -1.42
CA ARG A 62 -11.83 -10.40 -0.36
C ARG A 62 -13.32 -10.77 -0.39
N PRO A 63 -13.72 -11.93 0.20
CA PRO A 63 -15.13 -12.30 0.26
C PRO A 63 -15.99 -11.20 0.88
N SER A 64 -17.13 -10.94 0.25
CA SER A 64 -18.06 -9.91 0.73
C SER A 64 -18.64 -10.22 2.12
N GLN A 65 -18.70 -11.49 2.49
CA GLN A 65 -19.18 -11.92 3.82
C GLN A 65 -18.32 -11.35 4.96
N GLU A 66 -17.06 -11.06 4.75
CA GLU A 66 -16.22 -10.41 5.77
C GLU A 66 -16.73 -9.02 6.16
N VAL A 67 -17.49 -8.37 5.28
CA VAL A 67 -18.09 -7.04 5.51
C VAL A 67 -19.55 -7.14 5.93
N THR A 68 -20.29 -8.09 5.36
CA THR A 68 -21.75 -8.20 5.54
C THR A 68 -22.15 -9.03 6.75
N HIS A 69 -21.22 -9.82 7.32
CA HIS A 69 -21.48 -10.73 8.43
C HIS A 69 -20.45 -10.54 9.54
N PHE A 70 -20.88 -10.75 10.77
CA PHE A 70 -20.00 -10.80 11.92
C PHE A 70 -20.30 -12.09 12.71
N GLN A 71 -19.27 -12.95 12.83
CA GLN A 71 -19.40 -14.26 13.50
C GLN A 71 -20.58 -15.09 12.94
N GLY A 72 -20.75 -15.08 11.62
CA GLY A 72 -21.84 -15.80 10.93
C GLY A 72 -23.20 -15.11 10.98
N THR A 73 -23.32 -13.98 11.67
CA THR A 73 -24.56 -13.21 11.78
C THR A 73 -24.58 -12.06 10.76
N PRO A 74 -25.64 -11.95 9.93
CA PRO A 74 -25.78 -10.83 9.02
C PRO A 74 -25.83 -9.49 9.74
N THR A 75 -24.99 -8.54 9.32
CA THR A 75 -24.95 -7.17 9.86
C THR A 75 -25.29 -6.12 8.80
N ALA A 76 -25.52 -6.56 7.56
CA ALA A 76 -25.94 -5.72 6.45
C ALA A 76 -27.32 -6.18 5.94
N PRO A 77 -28.07 -5.30 5.25
CA PRO A 77 -29.34 -5.69 4.63
C PRO A 77 -29.17 -6.86 3.64
N GLU A 78 -30.15 -7.75 3.60
CA GLU A 78 -30.16 -8.86 2.65
C GLU A 78 -30.14 -8.35 1.21
N GLY A 79 -29.33 -9.01 0.35
CA GLY A 79 -29.20 -8.63 -1.05
C GLY A 79 -28.30 -7.44 -1.33
N VAL A 80 -27.68 -6.84 -0.30
CA VAL A 80 -26.74 -5.75 -0.50
C VAL A 80 -25.47 -6.27 -1.17
N LEU A 81 -24.97 -5.51 -2.14
CA LEU A 81 -23.67 -5.76 -2.77
C LEU A 81 -22.58 -5.06 -1.94
N ALA A 82 -21.52 -5.79 -1.62
CA ALA A 82 -20.39 -5.26 -0.85
C ALA A 82 -19.10 -5.44 -1.63
N VAL A 83 -18.29 -4.39 -1.64
CA VAL A 83 -16.93 -4.40 -2.17
C VAL A 83 -15.96 -4.52 -1.00
N ASN A 84 -15.03 -5.44 -1.09
CA ASN A 84 -14.09 -5.73 0.00
C ASN A 84 -12.65 -5.88 -0.51
N PRO A 85 -12.03 -4.81 -1.04
CA PRO A 85 -10.63 -4.86 -1.46
C PRO A 85 -9.71 -5.03 -0.25
N ALA A 86 -8.67 -5.85 -0.38
CA ALA A 86 -7.68 -6.05 0.67
C ALA A 86 -6.81 -4.81 0.88
N PHE A 87 -6.54 -4.07 -0.20
CA PHE A 87 -5.67 -2.90 -0.22
C PHE A 87 -6.34 -1.73 -0.92
N ASP A 88 -5.87 -0.53 -0.61
CA ASP A 88 -6.12 0.64 -1.42
C ASP A 88 -4.80 1.16 -2.02
N VAL A 89 -4.92 2.03 -3.02
CA VAL A 89 -3.76 2.67 -3.67
C VAL A 89 -3.69 4.11 -3.25
N THR A 90 -2.55 4.49 -2.67
CA THR A 90 -2.26 5.87 -2.26
C THR A 90 -1.35 6.51 -3.30
N PRO A 91 -1.80 7.57 -3.99
CA PRO A 91 -0.96 8.32 -4.91
C PRO A 91 0.26 8.95 -4.23
N HIS A 92 1.37 8.98 -4.94
CA HIS A 92 2.64 9.47 -4.40
C HIS A 92 2.60 10.93 -3.93
N ARG A 93 1.69 11.75 -4.48
CA ARG A 93 1.54 13.15 -4.06
C ARG A 93 1.13 13.32 -2.59
N TYR A 94 0.58 12.28 -1.96
CA TYR A 94 0.23 12.26 -0.54
C TYR A 94 1.35 11.73 0.34
N ILE A 95 2.43 11.21 -0.26
CA ILE A 95 3.51 10.53 0.46
C ILE A 95 4.70 11.47 0.60
N SER A 96 5.12 11.73 1.83
CA SER A 96 6.23 12.62 2.14
C SER A 96 7.59 11.94 1.98
N GLY A 97 7.62 10.62 2.13
CA GLY A 97 8.84 9.83 1.94
C GLY A 97 8.58 8.35 2.22
N ILE A 98 9.54 7.54 1.81
CA ILE A 98 9.50 6.10 2.00
C ILE A 98 10.71 5.67 2.80
N VAL A 99 10.45 5.02 3.93
CA VAL A 99 11.48 4.51 4.82
C VAL A 99 11.67 3.02 4.53
N SER A 100 12.90 2.64 4.26
CA SER A 100 13.30 1.26 4.04
C SER A 100 14.64 0.99 4.71
N GLU A 101 15.15 -0.23 4.61
CA GLU A 101 16.49 -0.57 5.06
C GLU A 101 17.58 0.18 4.29
N GLY A 102 17.27 0.70 3.10
CA GLY A 102 18.16 1.56 2.32
C GLY A 102 18.14 3.04 2.69
N GLY A 103 17.35 3.40 3.72
CA GLY A 103 17.22 4.78 4.19
C GLY A 103 15.87 5.41 3.83
N VAL A 104 15.81 6.73 3.87
CA VAL A 104 14.61 7.49 3.53
C VAL A 104 14.69 7.96 2.08
N SER A 105 13.74 7.51 1.27
CA SER A 105 13.61 7.93 -0.13
C SER A 105 12.60 9.06 -0.24
N ARG A 106 12.93 10.10 -0.99
CA ARG A 106 12.09 11.27 -1.23
C ARG A 106 11.96 11.52 -2.73
N SER A 107 11.01 12.35 -3.12
CA SER A 107 10.84 12.77 -4.51
C SER A 107 12.12 13.47 -5.05
N PRO A 108 12.56 13.21 -6.29
CA PRO A 108 11.98 12.27 -7.27
C PRO A 108 12.27 10.81 -6.91
N TYR A 109 11.21 10.07 -6.76
CA TYR A 109 11.29 8.76 -6.15
C TYR A 109 11.94 7.67 -6.99
N LEU A 110 11.80 7.74 -8.31
CA LEU A 110 12.39 6.72 -9.16
C LEU A 110 13.90 6.59 -8.93
N GLU A 111 14.59 7.72 -8.84
CA GLU A 111 16.04 7.75 -8.60
C GLU A 111 16.39 7.35 -7.16
N SER A 112 15.70 7.92 -6.18
CA SER A 112 15.99 7.63 -4.77
C SER A 112 15.67 6.18 -4.40
N LEU A 113 14.64 5.58 -5.00
CA LEU A 113 14.32 4.17 -4.77
C LEU A 113 15.29 3.23 -5.44
N LYS A 114 15.77 3.56 -6.63
CA LYS A 114 16.84 2.76 -7.27
C LYS A 114 18.08 2.71 -6.38
N LEU A 115 18.45 3.82 -5.78
CA LEU A 115 19.57 3.89 -4.84
C LEU A 115 19.29 3.06 -3.57
N ALA A 116 18.09 3.16 -3.02
CA ALA A 116 17.69 2.41 -1.82
C ALA A 116 17.71 0.90 -2.07
N VAL A 117 17.16 0.45 -3.20
CA VAL A 117 17.16 -0.97 -3.59
C VAL A 117 18.59 -1.48 -3.80
N GLY A 118 19.44 -0.68 -4.46
CA GLY A 118 20.85 -1.02 -4.66
C GLY A 118 21.61 -1.13 -3.32
N SER A 119 21.38 -0.20 -2.39
CA SER A 119 22.00 -0.22 -1.06
C SER A 119 21.50 -1.41 -0.23
N GLY A 120 20.20 -1.72 -0.29
CA GLY A 120 19.61 -2.88 0.39
C GLY A 120 20.18 -4.20 -0.12
N ALA A 121 20.42 -4.32 -1.42
CA ALA A 121 21.02 -5.51 -2.04
C ALA A 121 22.50 -5.68 -1.68
N SER A 122 23.22 -4.59 -1.44
CA SER A 122 24.65 -4.61 -1.11
C SER A 122 24.91 -4.70 0.39
N GLY A 123 23.91 -4.52 1.23
CA GLY A 123 24.02 -4.53 2.70
C GLY A 123 23.90 -5.92 3.34
N VAL A 124 23.99 -6.97 2.55
CA VAL A 124 23.93 -8.34 3.04
C VAL A 124 25.31 -8.84 3.39
#